data_d9df70a0ddb19f5ec6736ea408bff9b6
#
_entry.id   d9df70a0ddb19f5ec6736ea408bff9b6
#
_cell.length_a   1.000
_cell.length_b   1.000
_cell.length_c   1.000
_cell.angle_alpha   90.00
_cell.angle_beta   90.00
_cell.angle_gamma   90.00
#
_symmetry.space_group_name_H-M   'P 1'
#
loop_
_entity.id
_entity.type
_entity.pdbx_description
1 polymer ?
#
loop_
_entity_poly.entity_id
_entity_poly.type
_entity_poly.pdbx_seq_one_letter_code
_entity_poly.pdbx_strand_id
1 'polypeptide(L)'
;MDSQTRKTKPKYEMIKETLLARIHAGDFSFDESFCTEKMLSEQHHVSRITAKRAIEDLEQQGILYRKRGVGSFVSRSQPIRRK
;
A
#
# COMPACT_ATOMS: atom_id res chain seq x y z
N MET A 1 -7.13 -10.22 -24.43
CA MET A 1 -7.48 -10.26 -23.80
C MET A 1 -7.58 -10.42 -23.26
N ASP A 2 -7.65 -10.35 -23.24
CA ASP A 2 -7.96 -10.54 -22.43
C ASP A 2 -8.10 -10.62 -21.76
N SER A 3 -8.08 -10.53 -21.87
CA SER A 3 -8.42 -10.58 -21.05
C SER A 3 -8.64 -10.52 -20.42
N GLN A 4 -8.65 -10.45 -20.56
CA GLN A 4 -9.04 -10.31 -19.85
C GLN A 4 -9.27 -10.50 -19.15
N THR A 5 -9.22 -10.51 -19.48
CA THR A 5 -9.56 -10.60 -18.78
C THR A 5 -9.56 -10.79 -18.00
N ARG A 6 -9.40 -10.84 -18.14
CA ARG A 6 -9.50 -10.94 -17.44
C ARG A 6 -9.15 -11.08 -16.40
N LYS A 7 -8.48 -11.31 -16.53
CA LYS A 7 -8.39 -11.48 -15.39
C LYS A 7 -8.25 -10.46 -14.46
N THR A 8 -8.84 -10.34 -13.63
CA THR A 8 -8.95 -9.23 -12.72
C THR A 8 -8.10 -9.44 -11.49
N LYS A 9 -7.26 -8.50 -11.14
CA LYS A 9 -6.46 -8.59 -9.94
C LYS A 9 -7.31 -8.41 -8.71
N PRO A 10 -7.00 -9.09 -7.59
CA PRO A 10 -7.65 -8.79 -6.33
C PRO A 10 -7.48 -7.31 -5.98
N LYS A 11 -8.46 -6.76 -5.28
CA LYS A 11 -8.42 -5.34 -4.98
C LYS A 11 -7.24 -4.95 -4.10
N TYR A 12 -6.82 -5.82 -3.18
CA TYR A 12 -5.68 -5.48 -2.35
C TYR A 12 -4.39 -5.35 -3.16
N GLU A 13 -4.28 -6.10 -4.25
CA GLU A 13 -3.11 -5.96 -5.13
C GLU A 13 -3.13 -4.63 -5.86
N MET A 14 -4.31 -4.20 -6.29
CA MET A 14 -4.42 -2.90 -6.94
C MET A 14 -4.05 -1.77 -6.00
N ILE A 15 -4.44 -1.90 -4.73
CA ILE A 15 -4.09 -0.91 -3.72
C ILE A 15 -2.56 -0.90 -3.53
N LYS A 16 -1.95 -2.07 -3.44
CA LYS A 16 -0.49 -2.15 -3.29
C LYS A 16 0.21 -1.45 -4.45
N GLU A 17 -0.24 -1.69 -5.67
CA GLU A 17 0.39 -1.08 -6.84
C GLU A 17 0.26 0.44 -6.80
N THR A 18 -0.90 0.94 -6.39
CA THR A 18 -1.09 2.38 -6.26
C THR A 18 -0.15 2.96 -5.22
N LEU A 19 -0.02 2.30 -4.07
CA LEU A 19 0.86 2.77 -3.02
C LEU A 19 2.32 2.74 -3.45
N LEU A 20 2.73 1.66 -4.12
CA LEU A 20 4.10 1.56 -4.59
C LEU A 20 4.42 2.64 -5.63
N ALA A 21 3.47 2.95 -6.50
CA ALA A 21 3.67 4.00 -7.50
C ALA A 21 3.89 5.34 -6.82
N ARG A 22 3.13 5.63 -5.76
CA ARG A 22 3.31 6.88 -5.02
C ARG A 22 4.68 6.92 -4.35
N ILE A 23 5.11 5.80 -3.80
CA ILE A 23 6.40 5.73 -3.13
C ILE A 23 7.52 5.95 -4.14
N HIS A 24 7.44 5.31 -5.29
CA HIS A 24 8.46 5.48 -6.34
C HIS A 24 8.48 6.90 -6.88
N ALA A 25 7.33 7.56 -6.88
CA ALA A 25 7.24 8.94 -7.36
C ALA A 25 7.70 9.94 -6.29
N GLY A 26 7.95 9.48 -5.07
CA GLY A 26 8.34 10.37 -3.98
C GLY A 26 7.17 11.14 -3.40
N ASP A 27 5.96 10.68 -3.63
CA ASP A 27 4.76 11.38 -3.19
C ASP A 27 4.40 10.96 -1.76
N PHE A 28 5.29 11.27 -0.83
CA PHE A 28 5.08 10.94 0.59
C PHE A 28 6.07 11.72 1.45
N SER A 29 5.80 11.71 2.76
CA SER A 29 6.71 12.28 3.74
C SER A 29 7.04 11.20 4.76
N PHE A 30 8.28 11.12 5.20
CA PHE A 30 8.66 10.16 6.25
C PHE A 30 8.08 10.53 7.60
N ASP A 31 7.71 11.79 7.79
CA ASP A 31 7.26 12.28 9.09
C ASP A 31 5.74 12.26 9.24
N GLU A 32 5.03 11.93 8.18
CA GLU A 32 3.58 11.93 8.21
C GLU A 32 3.06 10.56 7.81
N SER A 33 1.89 10.22 8.35
CA SER A 33 1.26 8.96 7.99
C SER A 33 1.03 8.91 6.49
N PHE A 34 1.50 7.83 5.87
CA PHE A 34 1.34 7.64 4.43
C PHE A 34 -0.06 7.17 4.09
N CYS A 35 -0.60 6.27 4.89
CA CYS A 35 -1.94 5.76 4.66
C CYS A 35 -2.48 5.11 5.93
N THR A 36 -3.80 4.97 5.95
CA THR A 36 -4.49 4.24 7.01
C THR A 36 -5.48 3.29 6.35
N GLU A 37 -5.93 2.30 7.10
CA GLU A 37 -6.95 1.38 6.60
C GLU A 37 -8.22 2.14 6.22
N LYS A 38 -8.62 3.09 7.06
CA LYS A 38 -9.82 3.87 6.79
C LYS A 38 -9.68 4.66 5.49
N MET A 39 -8.54 5.33 5.32
CA MET A 39 -8.33 6.14 4.14
C MET A 39 -8.38 5.29 2.88
N LEU A 40 -7.68 4.15 2.90
CA LEU A 40 -7.63 3.30 1.73
C LEU A 40 -8.99 2.66 1.43
N SER A 41 -9.72 2.27 2.47
CA SER A 41 -11.03 1.68 2.24
C SER A 41 -11.97 2.67 1.59
N GLU A 42 -11.88 3.95 1.97
CA GLU A 42 -12.71 4.98 1.39
C GLU A 42 -12.27 5.34 -0.02
N GLN A 43 -10.97 5.47 -0.24
CA GLN A 43 -10.47 5.85 -1.55
C GLN A 43 -10.70 4.78 -2.60
N HIS A 44 -10.59 3.53 -2.21
CA HIS A 44 -10.68 2.43 -3.16
C HIS A 44 -12.02 1.70 -3.10
N HIS A 45 -12.92 2.16 -2.25
CA HIS A 45 -14.26 1.57 -2.11
C HIS A 45 -14.18 0.08 -1.79
N VAL A 46 -13.34 -0.25 -0.81
CA VAL A 46 -13.15 -1.62 -0.36
C VAL A 46 -13.36 -1.70 1.15
N SER A 47 -13.48 -2.92 1.67
CA SER A 47 -13.58 -3.11 3.10
C SER A 47 -12.26 -2.77 3.77
N ARG A 48 -12.31 -2.51 5.07
CA ARG A 48 -11.08 -2.26 5.83
C ARG A 48 -10.18 -3.48 5.88
N ILE A 49 -10.79 -4.66 5.83
CA ILE A 49 -10.01 -5.90 5.81
C ILE A 49 -9.14 -5.96 4.55
N THR A 50 -9.72 -5.60 3.41
CA THR A 50 -8.97 -5.57 2.16
C THR A 50 -7.86 -4.52 2.21
N ALA A 51 -8.16 -3.34 2.74
CA ALA A 51 -7.15 -2.29 2.88
C ALA A 51 -6.04 -2.73 3.83
N LYS A 52 -6.42 -3.35 4.94
CA LYS A 52 -5.44 -3.86 5.90
C LYS A 52 -4.50 -4.87 5.27
N ARG A 53 -5.05 -5.77 4.45
CA ARG A 53 -4.23 -6.78 3.80
C ARG A 53 -3.16 -6.15 2.91
N ALA A 54 -3.54 -5.11 2.17
CA ALA A 54 -2.58 -4.43 1.29
C ALA A 54 -1.45 -3.82 2.13
N ILE A 55 -1.81 -3.17 3.24
CA ILE A 55 -0.81 -2.55 4.10
C ILE A 55 0.10 -3.62 4.71
N GLU A 56 -0.49 -4.73 5.18
CA GLU A 56 0.30 -5.78 5.81
C GLU A 56 1.29 -6.40 4.85
N ASP A 57 0.90 -6.58 3.59
CA ASP A 57 1.82 -7.12 2.59
C ASP A 57 3.03 -6.22 2.41
N LEU A 58 2.81 -4.91 2.38
CA LEU A 58 3.92 -3.97 2.24
C LEU A 58 4.74 -3.87 3.52
N GLU A 59 4.12 -4.06 4.68
CA GLU A 59 4.86 -4.12 5.94
C GLU A 59 5.78 -5.33 5.97
N GLN A 60 5.30 -6.47 5.50
CA GLN A 60 6.13 -7.66 5.46
C GLN A 60 7.32 -7.51 4.53
N GLN A 61 7.16 -6.72 3.49
CA GLN A 61 8.25 -6.46 2.56
C GLN A 61 9.22 -5.41 3.08
N GLY A 62 8.92 -4.80 4.22
CA GLY A 62 9.78 -3.78 4.78
C GLY A 62 9.61 -2.41 4.14
N ILE A 63 8.61 -2.24 3.31
CA ILE A 63 8.37 -0.97 2.61
C ILE A 63 7.61 0.01 3.50
N LEU A 64 6.68 -0.49 4.28
CA LEU A 64 5.93 0.31 5.24
C LEU A 64 6.17 -0.22 6.65
N TYR A 65 5.96 0.64 7.64
CA TYR A 65 5.89 0.19 9.03
C TYR A 65 4.71 0.89 9.70
N ARG A 66 4.17 0.26 10.72
CA ARG A 66 3.00 0.76 11.40
C ARG A 66 3.37 1.42 12.72
N LYS A 67 2.76 2.56 12.98
CA LYS A 67 2.82 3.19 14.30
C LYS A 67 1.43 3.11 14.90
N ARG A 68 1.35 2.47 16.07
CA ARG A 68 0.07 2.26 16.73
C ARG A 68 -0.64 3.58 16.94
N GLY A 69 -1.90 3.64 16.55
CA GLY A 69 -2.73 4.81 16.77
C GLY A 69 -2.48 5.96 15.83
N VAL A 70 -1.52 5.83 14.92
CA VAL A 70 -1.17 6.92 14.01
C VAL A 70 -1.41 6.54 12.55
N GLY A 71 -0.96 5.35 12.15
CA GLY A 71 -1.12 4.91 10.79
C GLY A 71 0.13 4.19 10.30
N SER A 72 0.24 4.08 8.98
CA SER A 72 1.37 3.43 8.37
C SER A 72 2.28 4.47 7.72
N PHE A 73 3.58 4.24 7.80
CA PHE A 73 4.60 5.16 7.33
C PHE A 73 5.51 4.46 6.35
N VAL A 74 6.08 5.23 5.43
CA VAL A 74 7.08 4.68 4.51
C VAL A 74 8.39 4.48 5.28
N SER A 75 8.95 3.29 5.14
CA SER A 75 10.18 2.95 5.85
C SER A 75 11.38 3.65 5.21
N ARG A 76 12.25 4.22 6.04
CA ARG A 76 13.49 4.84 5.55
C ARG A 76 14.49 3.78 5.10
N SER A 77 14.35 2.58 5.62
CA SER A 77 15.27 1.49 5.33
C SER A 77 14.67 0.51 4.34
N GLN A 78 14.04 1.02 3.29
CA GLN A 78 13.38 0.15 2.33
C GLN A 78 14.36 -0.82 1.70
N PRO A 79 13.98 -2.09 1.60
CA PRO A 79 14.83 -3.10 0.96
C PRO A 79 14.67 -3.00 -0.54
N ILE A 80 15.19 -1.95 -1.10
CA ILE A 80 15.09 -1.76 -2.53
C ILE A 80 16.22 -2.46 -3.18
N ARG A 81 15.96 -3.13 -3.96
CA ARG A 81 17.05 -3.62 -4.44
C ARG A 81 17.21 -3.80 -5.74
N ARG A 82 17.58 -3.37 -5.77
CA ARG A 82 17.78 -3.44 -6.74
C ARG A 82 18.13 -4.42 -7.31
N LYS A 83 18.08 -4.79 -7.55
CA LYS A 83 18.38 -5.66 -7.93
C LYS A 83 18.51 -5.85 -8.49
#